data_730303e06068af1d63acfa8998220fca
#
_entry.id   730303e06068af1d63acfa8998220fca
#
_cell.length_a   1.000
_cell.length_b   1.000
_cell.length_c   1.000
_cell.angle_alpha   90.00
_cell.angle_beta   90.00
_cell.angle_gamma   90.00
#
_symmetry.space_group_name_H-M   'P 1'
#
loop_
_entity.id
_entity.type
_entity.pdbx_description
1 polymer ?
#
loop_
_entity_poly.entity_id
_entity_poly.type
_entity_poly.pdbx_seq_one_letter_code
_entity_poly.pdbx_strand_id
1 'polypeptide(L)'
;MKVKRHLYIYIGLLVVVVGIMAWLRPKSEYHPRSFEEIETDGVLRIVTDYTPLSYYLQGDSLTGFDYELARMVGQRSGLAIEITPEVNLSKSIEGLERGQYDIIARQLPVTSEIKEELAFTVPIQLNRQVLVQRKDNPSHKKLIRNQLDLARETLYIVSDAPTRLRINNLAREIGDTIYIQEEETYGAEQLIMMVATGEIDFAVCDKAIAQQMSKDYPQLDCNTDISFTQFQSWALRKNDSILLDSLNKWITDIQQEDRYKKLYDSYF
;
A
#
# COMPACT_ATOMS: atom_id res chain seq x y z
N MET A 1 43.28 32.55 25.29
CA MET A 1 43.88 31.49 24.47
C MET A 1 43.54 30.05 24.89
N LYS A 2 43.42 29.73 26.18
CA LYS A 2 43.13 28.37 26.71
C LYS A 2 41.73 27.84 26.28
N VAL A 3 40.69 28.67 26.27
CA VAL A 3 39.32 28.25 25.91
C VAL A 3 39.16 27.74 24.46
N LYS A 4 39.83 28.39 23.52
CA LYS A 4 39.77 27.95 22.09
C LYS A 4 40.45 26.59 21.90
N ARG A 5 41.51 26.28 22.68
CA ARG A 5 42.22 25.00 22.58
C ARG A 5 41.36 23.82 23.08
N HIS A 6 40.58 24.02 24.15
CA HIS A 6 39.67 22.98 24.62
C HIS A 6 38.50 22.77 23.67
N LEU A 7 37.99 23.83 23.04
CA LEU A 7 36.95 23.73 22.02
C LEU A 7 37.38 22.83 20.84
N TYR A 8 38.59 23.00 20.33
CA TYR A 8 39.11 22.16 19.25
C TYR A 8 39.28 20.70 19.66
N ILE A 9 39.65 20.43 20.94
CA ILE A 9 39.76 19.06 21.46
C ILE A 9 38.37 18.41 21.52
N TYR A 10 37.34 19.12 21.97
CA TYR A 10 35.97 18.58 22.02
C TYR A 10 35.38 18.35 20.64
N ILE A 11 35.64 19.24 19.67
CA ILE A 11 35.23 19.05 18.26
C ILE A 11 35.93 17.81 17.67
N GLY A 12 37.24 17.67 17.91
CA GLY A 12 37.99 16.49 17.46
C GLY A 12 37.45 15.19 18.06
N LEU A 13 37.12 15.19 19.34
CA LEU A 13 36.55 14.04 20.03
C LEU A 13 35.15 13.71 19.53
N LEU A 14 34.31 14.72 19.26
CA LEU A 14 32.99 14.56 18.65
C LEU A 14 33.09 13.92 17.26
N VAL A 15 34.00 14.39 16.41
CA VAL A 15 34.23 13.82 15.07
C VAL A 15 34.65 12.37 15.14
N VAL A 16 35.55 12.02 16.09
CA VAL A 16 36.00 10.64 16.31
C VAL A 16 34.83 9.77 16.77
N VAL A 17 34.03 10.23 17.72
CA VAL A 17 32.84 9.48 18.21
C VAL A 17 31.82 9.27 17.09
N VAL A 18 31.53 10.30 16.30
CA VAL A 18 30.64 10.19 15.13
C VAL A 18 31.20 9.23 14.08
N GLY A 19 32.53 9.27 13.84
CA GLY A 19 33.23 8.34 12.95
C GLY A 19 33.13 6.89 13.42
N ILE A 20 33.35 6.65 14.72
CA ILE A 20 33.21 5.31 15.33
C ILE A 20 31.75 4.85 15.27
N MET A 21 30.76 5.71 15.57
CA MET A 21 29.34 5.38 15.46
C MET A 21 28.95 5.06 14.02
N ALA A 22 29.48 5.78 13.04
CA ALA A 22 29.24 5.50 11.62
C ALA A 22 29.88 4.17 11.18
N TRP A 23 31.05 3.85 11.72
CA TRP A 23 31.77 2.59 11.44
C TRP A 23 31.11 1.40 12.14
N LEU A 24 30.61 1.59 13.36
CA LEU A 24 29.90 0.56 14.14
C LEU A 24 28.43 0.41 13.75
N ARG A 25 27.89 1.26 12.87
CA ARG A 25 26.56 0.99 12.30
C ARG A 25 26.64 -0.36 11.59
N PRO A 26 25.87 -1.38 12.03
CA PRO A 26 25.78 -2.59 11.27
C PRO A 26 25.29 -2.19 9.88
N LYS A 27 26.10 -2.40 8.86
CA LYS A 27 25.61 -2.44 7.49
C LYS A 27 24.71 -3.66 7.47
N SER A 28 23.42 -3.45 7.71
CA SER A 28 22.41 -4.41 7.34
C SER A 28 22.44 -4.43 5.82
N GLU A 29 23.32 -5.23 5.26
CA GLU A 29 23.34 -5.52 3.82
C GLU A 29 22.17 -6.47 3.56
N TYR A 30 20.98 -5.89 3.46
CA TYR A 30 19.89 -6.61 2.83
C TYR A 30 20.32 -6.95 1.40
N HIS A 31 20.13 -8.18 1.00
CA HIS A 31 20.29 -8.64 -0.36
C HIS A 31 19.06 -9.46 -0.73
N PRO A 32 18.66 -9.44 -2.02
CA PRO A 32 17.58 -10.30 -2.50
C PRO A 32 17.88 -11.75 -2.15
N ARG A 33 17.00 -12.38 -1.37
CA ARG A 33 17.14 -13.78 -0.95
C ARG A 33 16.49 -14.70 -1.98
N SER A 34 17.13 -15.84 -2.25
CA SER A 34 16.53 -16.95 -2.96
C SER A 34 15.45 -17.63 -2.08
N PHE A 35 14.57 -18.42 -2.69
CA PHE A 35 13.59 -19.20 -1.92
C PHE A 35 14.24 -20.20 -0.96
N GLU A 36 15.36 -20.82 -1.35
CA GLU A 36 16.12 -21.73 -0.49
C GLU A 36 16.70 -21.02 0.75
N GLU A 37 17.16 -19.77 0.60
CA GLU A 37 17.62 -18.95 1.73
C GLU A 37 16.43 -18.59 2.65
N ILE A 38 15.26 -18.28 2.10
CA ILE A 38 14.03 -18.00 2.87
C ILE A 38 13.61 -19.24 3.67
N GLU A 39 13.63 -20.43 3.05
CA GLU A 39 13.33 -21.70 3.73
C GLU A 39 14.36 -22.01 4.84
N THR A 40 15.64 -21.76 4.59
CA THR A 40 16.72 -21.98 5.56
C THR A 40 16.59 -21.03 6.76
N ASP A 41 16.30 -19.75 6.50
CA ASP A 41 16.06 -18.74 7.55
C ASP A 41 14.75 -19.00 8.31
N GLY A 42 13.82 -19.71 7.70
CA GLY A 42 12.51 -20.02 8.24
C GLY A 42 11.60 -18.80 8.39
N VAL A 43 11.91 -17.68 7.71
CA VAL A 43 11.19 -16.39 7.85
C VAL A 43 10.90 -15.78 6.48
N LEU A 44 9.63 -15.44 6.25
CA LEU A 44 9.15 -14.70 5.09
C LEU A 44 8.92 -13.25 5.49
N ARG A 45 9.63 -12.30 4.86
CA ARG A 45 9.55 -10.87 5.13
C ARG A 45 8.56 -10.21 4.19
N ILE A 46 7.53 -9.62 4.75
CA ILE A 46 6.41 -9.04 4.01
C ILE A 46 6.34 -7.55 4.32
N VAL A 47 6.22 -6.73 3.28
CA VAL A 47 5.81 -5.34 3.42
C VAL A 47 4.34 -5.19 3.03
N THR A 48 3.59 -4.40 3.80
CA THR A 48 2.17 -4.13 3.56
C THR A 48 1.88 -2.65 3.83
N ASP A 49 0.73 -2.14 3.41
CA ASP A 49 0.29 -0.79 3.79
C ASP A 49 -0.48 -0.81 5.11
N TYR A 50 -0.65 0.37 5.71
CA TYR A 50 -1.43 0.54 6.92
C TYR A 50 -2.83 1.00 6.57
N THR A 51 -3.74 0.06 6.34
CA THR A 51 -5.14 0.31 5.96
C THR A 51 -6.07 -0.70 6.66
N PRO A 52 -7.37 -0.39 6.81
CA PRO A 52 -8.35 -1.32 7.37
C PRO A 52 -8.44 -2.65 6.62
N LEU A 53 -8.02 -2.68 5.35
CA LEU A 53 -8.02 -3.90 4.55
C LEU A 53 -6.71 -4.67 4.65
N SER A 54 -5.58 -4.00 4.82
CA SER A 54 -4.29 -4.67 4.75
C SER A 54 -3.74 -5.03 6.12
N TYR A 55 -3.51 -4.02 6.97
CA TYR A 55 -2.90 -4.21 8.29
C TYR A 55 -3.21 -3.01 9.17
N TYR A 56 -3.93 -3.21 10.26
CA TYR A 56 -4.26 -2.13 11.19
C TYR A 56 -4.55 -2.65 12.59
N LEU A 57 -4.59 -1.74 13.57
CA LEU A 57 -4.96 -2.01 14.95
C LEU A 57 -6.45 -1.75 15.14
N GLN A 58 -7.17 -2.80 15.58
CA GLN A 58 -8.54 -2.69 16.06
C GLN A 58 -8.56 -2.97 17.56
N GLY A 59 -8.65 -1.91 18.36
CA GLY A 59 -8.37 -2.01 19.80
C GLY A 59 -6.92 -2.41 20.03
N ASP A 60 -6.69 -3.51 20.76
CA ASP A 60 -5.35 -4.05 21.03
C ASP A 60 -4.95 -5.20 20.10
N SER A 61 -5.74 -5.48 19.07
CA SER A 61 -5.49 -6.59 18.15
C SER A 61 -5.14 -6.12 16.76
N LEU A 62 -4.08 -6.71 16.20
CA LEU A 62 -3.73 -6.57 14.79
C LEU A 62 -4.73 -7.35 13.94
N THR A 63 -5.21 -6.71 12.87
CA THR A 63 -6.18 -7.26 11.93
C THR A 63 -5.95 -6.68 10.54
N GLY A 64 -6.70 -7.13 9.55
CA GLY A 64 -6.61 -6.75 8.15
C GLY A 64 -6.62 -7.98 7.26
N PHE A 65 -7.23 -7.89 6.11
CA PHE A 65 -7.35 -9.01 5.19
C PHE A 65 -5.97 -9.55 4.75
N ASP A 66 -5.05 -8.66 4.33
CA ASP A 66 -3.71 -9.09 3.89
C ASP A 66 -2.89 -9.65 5.07
N TYR A 67 -3.05 -9.07 6.28
CA TYR A 67 -2.44 -9.61 7.50
C TYR A 67 -2.91 -11.03 7.81
N GLU A 68 -4.22 -11.27 7.81
CA GLU A 68 -4.78 -12.59 8.10
C GLU A 68 -4.43 -13.60 7.00
N LEU A 69 -4.44 -13.19 5.72
CA LEU A 69 -4.01 -14.04 4.63
C LEU A 69 -2.52 -14.40 4.74
N ALA A 70 -1.66 -13.44 5.10
CA ALA A 70 -0.24 -13.71 5.33
C ALA A 70 -0.03 -14.73 6.46
N ARG A 71 -0.80 -14.63 7.54
CA ARG A 71 -0.79 -15.66 8.60
C ARG A 71 -1.21 -17.03 8.12
N MET A 72 -2.22 -17.11 7.24
CA MET A 72 -2.62 -18.37 6.62
C MET A 72 -1.51 -18.95 5.73
N VAL A 73 -0.81 -18.09 4.97
CA VAL A 73 0.38 -18.48 4.19
C VAL A 73 1.48 -19.02 5.11
N GLY A 74 1.79 -18.34 6.21
CA GLY A 74 2.77 -18.81 7.18
C GLY A 74 2.42 -20.19 7.77
N GLN A 75 1.15 -20.39 8.12
CA GLN A 75 0.68 -21.71 8.63
C GLN A 75 0.78 -22.81 7.55
N ARG A 76 0.54 -22.48 6.28
CA ARG A 76 0.60 -23.42 5.17
C ARG A 76 2.04 -23.76 4.77
N SER A 77 2.93 -22.76 4.75
CA SER A 77 4.33 -22.90 4.36
C SER A 77 5.23 -23.45 5.48
N GLY A 78 4.84 -23.25 6.74
CA GLY A 78 5.69 -23.50 7.91
C GLY A 78 6.69 -22.38 8.20
N LEU A 79 6.64 -21.25 7.45
CA LEU A 79 7.51 -20.10 7.64
C LEU A 79 6.92 -19.13 8.68
N ALA A 80 7.78 -18.55 9.50
CA ALA A 80 7.42 -17.41 10.32
C ALA A 80 7.18 -16.19 9.42
N ILE A 81 6.15 -15.39 9.73
CA ILE A 81 5.81 -14.19 8.97
C ILE A 81 6.27 -12.96 9.74
N GLU A 82 7.15 -12.17 9.11
CA GLU A 82 7.57 -10.85 9.59
C GLU A 82 6.92 -9.78 8.71
N ILE A 83 6.08 -8.91 9.30
CA ILE A 83 5.31 -7.89 8.56
C ILE A 83 5.81 -6.52 8.96
N THR A 84 6.11 -5.70 7.95
CA THR A 84 6.49 -4.29 8.09
C THR A 84 5.46 -3.42 7.38
N PRO A 85 4.79 -2.49 8.07
CA PRO A 85 3.91 -1.52 7.42
C PRO A 85 4.73 -0.41 6.74
N GLU A 86 4.43 -0.12 5.47
CA GLU A 86 4.97 1.01 4.69
C GLU A 86 3.87 1.54 3.76
N VAL A 87 3.46 2.78 3.99
CA VAL A 87 2.36 3.42 3.23
C VAL A 87 2.78 3.71 1.78
N ASN A 88 4.04 4.12 1.59
CA ASN A 88 4.55 4.52 0.29
C ASN A 88 4.95 3.29 -0.56
N LEU A 89 4.27 3.14 -1.71
CA LEU A 89 4.50 2.00 -2.61
C LEU A 89 5.92 1.99 -3.20
N SER A 90 6.46 3.15 -3.59
CA SER A 90 7.82 3.22 -4.15
C SER A 90 8.87 2.76 -3.15
N LYS A 91 8.72 3.10 -1.85
CA LYS A 91 9.59 2.58 -0.79
C LYS A 91 9.43 1.08 -0.59
N SER A 92 8.21 0.56 -0.70
CA SER A 92 7.95 -0.88 -0.65
C SER A 92 8.67 -1.62 -1.79
N ILE A 93 8.60 -1.08 -3.02
CA ILE A 93 9.29 -1.62 -4.20
C ILE A 93 10.81 -1.53 -4.02
N GLU A 94 11.33 -0.38 -3.60
CA GLU A 94 12.77 -0.21 -3.32
C GLU A 94 13.28 -1.19 -2.26
N GLY A 95 12.52 -1.39 -1.18
CA GLY A 95 12.84 -2.36 -0.13
C GLY A 95 12.81 -3.81 -0.64
N LEU A 96 11.86 -4.13 -1.52
CA LEU A 96 11.77 -5.43 -2.19
C LEU A 96 13.01 -5.69 -3.07
N GLU A 97 13.41 -4.71 -3.88
CA GLU A 97 14.58 -4.81 -4.77
C GLU A 97 15.89 -4.95 -3.99
N ARG A 98 16.01 -4.28 -2.85
CA ARG A 98 17.17 -4.38 -1.97
C ARG A 98 17.19 -5.66 -1.11
N GLY A 99 16.14 -6.48 -1.17
CA GLY A 99 16.02 -7.70 -0.36
C GLY A 99 15.68 -7.46 1.11
N GLN A 100 15.20 -6.27 1.45
CA GLN A 100 14.66 -5.98 2.76
C GLN A 100 13.35 -6.77 2.98
N TYR A 101 12.57 -6.90 1.91
CA TYR A 101 11.33 -7.66 1.85
C TYR A 101 11.40 -8.72 0.76
N ASP A 102 10.58 -9.77 0.89
CA ASP A 102 10.43 -10.82 -0.11
C ASP A 102 9.13 -10.66 -0.90
N ILE A 103 8.09 -10.09 -0.25
CA ILE A 103 6.74 -9.92 -0.80
C ILE A 103 6.20 -8.55 -0.44
N ILE A 104 5.49 -7.94 -1.38
CA ILE A 104 4.58 -6.81 -1.14
C ILE A 104 3.17 -7.38 -1.04
N ALA A 105 2.65 -7.49 0.19
CA ALA A 105 1.32 -7.99 0.48
C ALA A 105 0.35 -6.83 0.71
N ARG A 106 -0.06 -6.21 -0.37
CA ARG A 106 -1.11 -5.17 -0.40
C ARG A 106 -1.91 -5.32 -1.69
N GLN A 107 -3.04 -4.66 -1.74
CA GLN A 107 -3.92 -4.73 -2.90
C GLN A 107 -3.37 -3.90 -4.05
N LEU A 108 -2.60 -4.55 -4.93
CA LEU A 108 -2.05 -3.92 -6.11
C LEU A 108 -2.84 -4.32 -7.35
N PRO A 109 -3.32 -3.34 -8.14
CA PRO A 109 -3.94 -3.64 -9.42
C PRO A 109 -2.89 -4.19 -10.39
N VAL A 110 -3.25 -5.30 -11.04
CA VAL A 110 -2.38 -5.98 -12.00
C VAL A 110 -2.48 -5.26 -13.34
N THR A 111 -1.69 -4.20 -13.54
CA THR A 111 -1.61 -3.43 -14.80
C THR A 111 -0.40 -3.82 -15.64
N SER A 112 -0.42 -3.46 -16.92
CA SER A 112 0.70 -3.75 -17.83
C SER A 112 2.00 -3.06 -17.37
N GLU A 113 1.89 -1.83 -16.88
CA GLU A 113 3.01 -1.01 -16.44
C GLU A 113 3.73 -1.63 -15.25
N ILE A 114 2.97 -2.02 -14.22
CA ILE A 114 3.57 -2.59 -13.00
C ILE A 114 4.14 -4.00 -13.26
N LYS A 115 3.56 -4.75 -14.21
CA LYS A 115 4.09 -6.05 -14.65
C LYS A 115 5.47 -5.98 -15.31
N GLU A 116 5.90 -4.81 -15.75
CA GLU A 116 7.26 -4.65 -16.27
C GLU A 116 8.30 -4.77 -15.16
N GLU A 117 7.98 -4.38 -13.94
CA GLU A 117 8.89 -4.33 -12.80
C GLU A 117 8.68 -5.51 -11.84
N LEU A 118 7.44 -5.93 -11.61
CA LEU A 118 7.06 -6.90 -10.58
C LEU A 118 6.42 -8.16 -11.17
N ALA A 119 6.57 -9.29 -10.47
CA ALA A 119 5.77 -10.49 -10.65
C ALA A 119 4.56 -10.46 -9.70
N PHE A 120 3.45 -11.04 -10.12
CA PHE A 120 2.20 -11.04 -9.37
C PHE A 120 1.72 -12.45 -9.06
N THR A 121 1.20 -12.63 -7.85
CA THR A 121 0.52 -13.87 -7.48
C THR A 121 -0.77 -14.07 -8.27
N VAL A 122 -1.38 -15.26 -8.12
CA VAL A 122 -2.78 -15.46 -8.51
C VAL A 122 -3.65 -14.37 -7.90
N PRO A 123 -4.75 -13.96 -8.56
CA PRO A 123 -5.64 -12.94 -8.04
C PRO A 123 -6.19 -13.32 -6.67
N ILE A 124 -6.12 -12.36 -5.75
CA ILE A 124 -6.62 -12.50 -4.39
C ILE A 124 -8.05 -11.98 -4.32
N GLN A 125 -8.31 -10.86 -4.99
CA GLN A 125 -9.62 -10.23 -5.03
C GLN A 125 -9.85 -9.42 -6.30
N LEU A 126 -11.08 -8.92 -6.46
CA LEU A 126 -11.47 -7.93 -7.47
C LEU A 126 -11.78 -6.61 -6.78
N ASN A 127 -11.18 -5.53 -7.25
CA ASN A 127 -11.43 -4.20 -6.74
C ASN A 127 -11.44 -3.17 -7.87
N ARG A 128 -11.87 -1.95 -7.57
CA ARG A 128 -11.85 -0.80 -8.46
C ARG A 128 -11.67 0.48 -7.65
N GLN A 129 -11.31 1.55 -8.33
CA GLN A 129 -11.20 2.86 -7.72
C GLN A 129 -12.51 3.62 -7.86
N VAL A 130 -12.87 4.34 -6.81
CA VAL A 130 -14.08 5.15 -6.73
C VAL A 130 -13.77 6.57 -6.32
N LEU A 131 -14.66 7.48 -6.70
CA LEU A 131 -14.69 8.84 -6.19
C LEU A 131 -15.35 8.84 -4.82
N VAL A 132 -14.65 9.43 -3.85
CA VAL A 132 -15.19 9.74 -2.52
C VAL A 132 -15.57 11.21 -2.50
N GLN A 133 -16.82 11.49 -2.17
CA GLN A 133 -17.40 12.84 -2.12
C GLN A 133 -18.42 12.95 -0.98
N ARG A 134 -18.71 14.17 -0.51
CA ARG A 134 -19.79 14.39 0.47
C ARG A 134 -21.15 14.42 -0.22
N LYS A 135 -22.16 13.84 0.42
CA LYS A 135 -23.56 13.92 -0.02
C LYS A 135 -24.08 15.37 -0.03
N ASP A 136 -23.68 16.13 1.01
CA ASP A 136 -23.99 17.56 1.13
C ASP A 136 -22.69 18.35 1.00
N ASN A 137 -22.35 18.75 -0.22
CA ASN A 137 -21.18 19.56 -0.50
C ASN A 137 -21.61 20.99 -0.88
N PRO A 138 -21.24 22.04 -0.10
CA PRO A 138 -21.58 23.43 -0.42
C PRO A 138 -21.01 23.91 -1.75
N SER A 139 -19.85 23.38 -2.15
CA SER A 139 -19.18 23.73 -3.42
C SER A 139 -19.85 23.07 -4.62
N HIS A 140 -20.48 21.94 -4.42
CA HIS A 140 -21.08 21.12 -5.48
C HIS A 140 -22.53 20.78 -5.15
N LYS A 141 -23.48 21.43 -5.83
CA LYS A 141 -24.94 21.25 -5.62
C LYS A 141 -25.45 19.86 -5.98
N LYS A 142 -24.68 19.08 -6.74
CA LYS A 142 -25.04 17.72 -7.19
C LYS A 142 -23.83 16.81 -7.03
N LEU A 143 -24.11 15.58 -6.63
CA LEU A 143 -23.11 14.52 -6.64
C LEU A 143 -22.62 14.24 -8.07
N ILE A 144 -21.32 14.11 -8.22
CA ILE A 144 -20.72 13.62 -9.47
C ILE A 144 -21.10 12.15 -9.62
N ARG A 145 -21.77 11.82 -10.71
CA ARG A 145 -22.22 10.47 -11.08
C ARG A 145 -21.65 10.00 -12.40
N ASN A 146 -21.22 10.94 -13.23
CA ASN A 146 -20.62 10.66 -14.51
C ASN A 146 -19.15 11.10 -14.48
N GLN A 147 -18.28 10.29 -15.01
CA GLN A 147 -16.85 10.60 -15.12
C GLN A 147 -16.59 11.87 -15.95
N LEU A 148 -17.46 12.22 -16.89
CA LEU A 148 -17.37 13.48 -17.67
C LEU A 148 -17.46 14.73 -16.78
N ASP A 149 -18.18 14.64 -15.66
CA ASP A 149 -18.36 15.77 -14.73
C ASP A 149 -17.10 16.01 -13.86
N LEU A 150 -16.06 15.19 -14.01
CA LEU A 150 -14.75 15.38 -13.36
C LEU A 150 -13.86 16.41 -14.08
N ALA A 151 -14.28 16.90 -15.24
CA ALA A 151 -13.56 17.92 -15.96
C ALA A 151 -13.33 19.17 -15.08
N ARG A 152 -12.06 19.60 -14.95
CA ARG A 152 -11.59 20.73 -14.13
C ARG A 152 -11.73 20.58 -12.62
N GLU A 153 -12.13 19.40 -12.15
CA GLU A 153 -12.13 19.09 -10.72
C GLU A 153 -10.72 18.73 -10.22
N THR A 154 -10.50 18.91 -8.91
CA THR A 154 -9.27 18.52 -8.24
C THR A 154 -9.50 17.23 -7.46
N LEU A 155 -8.80 16.18 -7.83
CA LEU A 155 -8.86 14.87 -7.19
C LEU A 155 -7.61 14.63 -6.34
N TYR A 156 -7.82 14.33 -5.06
CA TYR A 156 -6.74 13.94 -4.15
C TYR A 156 -6.53 12.45 -4.20
N ILE A 157 -5.29 12.02 -4.29
CA ILE A 157 -4.87 10.62 -4.32
C ILE A 157 -3.66 10.40 -3.41
N VAL A 158 -3.44 9.16 -2.98
CA VAL A 158 -2.18 8.79 -2.34
C VAL A 158 -1.06 8.84 -3.38
N SER A 159 0.08 9.43 -3.03
CA SER A 159 1.26 9.49 -3.90
C SER A 159 1.74 8.08 -4.27
N ASP A 160 2.34 7.96 -5.45
CA ASP A 160 2.81 6.69 -6.03
C ASP A 160 1.69 5.63 -6.25
N ALA A 161 0.43 6.00 -6.13
CA ALA A 161 -0.67 5.10 -6.40
C ALA A 161 -0.86 4.92 -7.93
N PRO A 162 -1.18 3.71 -8.42
CA PRO A 162 -1.54 3.47 -9.83
C PRO A 162 -2.74 4.29 -10.31
N THR A 163 -3.48 4.88 -9.36
CA THR A 163 -4.61 5.78 -9.56
C THR A 163 -4.26 6.98 -10.44
N ARG A 164 -3.06 7.57 -10.29
CA ARG A 164 -2.63 8.71 -11.12
C ARG A 164 -2.67 8.39 -12.60
N LEU A 165 -2.17 7.22 -12.99
CA LEU A 165 -2.21 6.79 -14.39
C LEU A 165 -3.65 6.69 -14.90
N ARG A 166 -4.54 6.11 -14.10
CA ARG A 166 -5.97 6.00 -14.47
C ARG A 166 -6.63 7.36 -14.64
N ILE A 167 -6.39 8.30 -13.73
CA ILE A 167 -6.97 9.66 -13.82
C ILE A 167 -6.42 10.40 -15.03
N ASN A 168 -5.12 10.27 -15.33
CA ASN A 168 -4.52 10.87 -16.53
C ASN A 168 -5.13 10.29 -17.83
N ASN A 169 -5.38 8.99 -17.87
CA ASN A 169 -6.06 8.36 -19.00
C ASN A 169 -7.51 8.85 -19.11
N LEU A 170 -8.21 8.94 -17.98
CA LEU A 170 -9.57 9.46 -17.92
C LEU A 170 -9.66 10.91 -18.41
N ALA A 171 -8.72 11.78 -18.03
CA ALA A 171 -8.65 13.15 -18.52
C ALA A 171 -8.51 13.22 -20.06
N ARG A 172 -7.70 12.32 -20.65
CA ARG A 172 -7.59 12.19 -22.10
C ARG A 172 -8.87 11.66 -22.75
N GLU A 173 -9.54 10.69 -22.13
CA GLU A 173 -10.83 10.14 -22.58
C GLU A 173 -11.93 11.22 -22.59
N ILE A 174 -11.96 12.08 -21.57
CA ILE A 174 -12.89 13.20 -21.43
C ILE A 174 -12.56 14.32 -22.42
N GLY A 175 -11.27 14.51 -22.74
CA GLY A 175 -10.79 15.62 -23.58
C GLY A 175 -10.68 16.94 -22.82
N ASP A 176 -10.60 16.90 -21.49
CA ASP A 176 -10.40 18.06 -20.61
C ASP A 176 -9.42 17.71 -19.47
N THR A 177 -9.01 18.70 -18.68
CA THR A 177 -8.06 18.53 -17.57
C THR A 177 -8.78 18.05 -16.32
N ILE A 178 -8.18 17.08 -15.62
CA ILE A 178 -8.49 16.75 -14.23
C ILE A 178 -7.24 17.10 -13.43
N TYR A 179 -7.38 17.90 -12.37
CA TYR A 179 -6.24 18.27 -11.52
C TYR A 179 -6.01 17.18 -10.49
N ILE A 180 -4.74 16.78 -10.30
CA ILE A 180 -4.35 15.74 -9.35
C ILE A 180 -3.51 16.39 -8.25
N GLN A 181 -3.90 16.14 -6.99
CA GLN A 181 -3.11 16.45 -5.81
C GLN A 181 -2.70 15.15 -5.13
N GLU A 182 -1.39 14.95 -4.96
CA GLU A 182 -0.83 13.76 -4.35
C GLU A 182 -0.51 14.00 -2.88
N GLU A 183 -0.96 13.07 -2.03
CA GLU A 183 -0.62 13.03 -0.62
C GLU A 183 0.54 12.05 -0.42
N GLU A 184 1.66 12.55 0.13
CA GLU A 184 2.91 11.78 0.26
C GLU A 184 3.07 11.13 1.64
N THR A 185 2.35 11.64 2.64
CA THR A 185 2.56 11.30 4.04
C THR A 185 1.51 10.33 4.57
N TYR A 186 0.28 10.49 4.10
CA TYR A 186 -0.88 9.79 4.63
C TYR A 186 -1.48 8.83 3.61
N GLY A 187 -2.18 7.81 4.12
CA GLY A 187 -2.90 6.84 3.31
C GLY A 187 -4.28 7.31 2.86
N ALA A 188 -5.01 6.40 2.20
CA ALA A 188 -6.34 6.68 1.67
C ALA A 188 -7.35 7.06 2.76
N GLU A 189 -7.21 6.52 3.98
CA GLU A 189 -8.09 6.82 5.11
C GLU A 189 -8.07 8.29 5.49
N GLN A 190 -6.88 8.90 5.51
CA GLN A 190 -6.74 10.32 5.82
C GLN A 190 -7.43 11.17 4.76
N LEU A 191 -7.26 10.83 3.47
CA LEU A 191 -7.95 11.53 2.38
C LEU A 191 -9.47 11.40 2.50
N ILE A 192 -9.98 10.22 2.86
CA ILE A 192 -11.41 9.99 3.09
C ILE A 192 -11.91 10.84 4.27
N MET A 193 -11.14 10.93 5.36
CA MET A 193 -11.46 11.78 6.49
C MET A 193 -11.48 13.28 6.12
N MET A 194 -10.51 13.73 5.31
CA MET A 194 -10.47 15.12 4.82
C MET A 194 -11.68 15.44 3.92
N VAL A 195 -12.16 14.48 3.13
CA VAL A 195 -13.44 14.62 2.41
C VAL A 195 -14.59 14.70 3.39
N ALA A 196 -14.65 13.83 4.40
CA ALA A 196 -15.74 13.79 5.38
C ALA A 196 -15.84 15.07 6.21
N THR A 197 -14.70 15.71 6.55
CA THR A 197 -14.63 16.97 7.31
C THR A 197 -14.83 18.21 6.44
N GLY A 198 -14.70 18.08 5.12
CA GLY A 198 -14.85 19.18 4.18
C GLY A 198 -13.60 19.97 3.89
N GLU A 199 -12.43 19.46 4.27
CA GLU A 199 -11.13 20.06 3.94
C GLU A 199 -10.84 19.96 2.45
N ILE A 200 -11.26 18.84 1.82
CA ILE A 200 -11.18 18.61 0.38
C ILE A 200 -12.55 18.16 -0.14
N ASP A 201 -12.80 18.37 -1.44
CA ASP A 201 -14.07 18.02 -2.04
C ASP A 201 -14.10 16.57 -2.54
N PHE A 202 -12.99 16.10 -3.13
CA PHE A 202 -12.90 14.81 -3.81
C PHE A 202 -11.61 14.07 -3.49
N ALA A 203 -11.73 12.79 -3.19
CA ALA A 203 -10.61 11.86 -3.17
C ALA A 203 -10.91 10.66 -4.06
N VAL A 204 -9.86 9.99 -4.54
CA VAL A 204 -9.98 8.72 -5.27
C VAL A 204 -9.19 7.67 -4.53
N CYS A 205 -9.85 6.57 -4.22
CA CYS A 205 -9.25 5.42 -3.54
C CYS A 205 -9.94 4.12 -3.91
N ASP A 206 -9.43 3.02 -3.42
CA ASP A 206 -10.03 1.71 -3.58
C ASP A 206 -11.43 1.63 -2.98
N LYS A 207 -12.36 1.03 -3.74
CA LYS A 207 -13.77 0.93 -3.34
C LYS A 207 -13.95 0.22 -1.99
N ALA A 208 -13.18 -0.84 -1.75
CA ALA A 208 -13.28 -1.60 -0.52
C ALA A 208 -12.88 -0.74 0.71
N ILE A 209 -11.80 0.08 0.61
CA ILE A 209 -11.43 1.04 1.66
C ILE A 209 -12.52 2.09 1.85
N ALA A 210 -13.00 2.69 0.75
CA ALA A 210 -14.06 3.70 0.80
C ALA A 210 -15.34 3.15 1.45
N GLN A 211 -15.75 1.93 1.12
CA GLN A 211 -16.93 1.29 1.70
C GLN A 211 -16.74 0.99 3.20
N GLN A 212 -15.57 0.53 3.61
CA GLN A 212 -15.28 0.28 5.03
C GLN A 212 -15.35 1.59 5.83
N MET A 213 -14.69 2.64 5.35
CA MET A 213 -14.69 3.95 6.00
C MET A 213 -16.07 4.63 5.99
N SER A 214 -16.88 4.42 4.97
CA SER A 214 -18.22 5.02 4.89
C SER A 214 -19.19 4.50 5.95
N LYS A 215 -18.87 3.41 6.64
CA LYS A 215 -19.66 2.92 7.80
C LYS A 215 -19.56 3.90 8.97
N ASP A 216 -18.39 4.52 9.15
CA ASP A 216 -18.11 5.50 10.21
C ASP A 216 -18.45 6.93 9.76
N TYR A 217 -18.49 7.17 8.44
CA TYR A 217 -18.77 8.48 7.82
C TYR A 217 -19.98 8.41 6.87
N PRO A 218 -21.22 8.31 7.39
CA PRO A 218 -22.42 8.11 6.58
C PRO A 218 -22.76 9.28 5.63
N GLN A 219 -22.13 10.46 5.83
CA GLN A 219 -22.23 11.61 4.94
C GLN A 219 -21.46 11.42 3.63
N LEU A 220 -20.60 10.40 3.51
CA LEU A 220 -19.85 10.12 2.29
C LEU A 220 -20.67 9.34 1.27
N ASP A 221 -20.37 9.60 0.01
CA ASP A 221 -20.81 8.84 -1.15
C ASP A 221 -19.61 8.33 -1.91
N CYS A 222 -19.62 7.03 -2.22
CA CYS A 222 -18.53 6.30 -2.88
C CYS A 222 -19.04 5.49 -4.08
N ASN A 223 -20.14 5.95 -4.72
CA ASN A 223 -20.83 5.16 -5.75
C ASN A 223 -20.42 5.52 -7.18
N THR A 224 -19.45 6.43 -7.38
CA THR A 224 -18.98 6.80 -8.71
C THR A 224 -17.66 6.10 -9.00
N ASP A 225 -17.69 5.16 -9.93
CA ASP A 225 -16.53 4.38 -10.33
C ASP A 225 -15.57 5.24 -11.17
N ILE A 226 -14.28 5.24 -10.83
CA ILE A 226 -13.18 5.90 -11.56
C ILE A 226 -12.45 4.92 -12.46
N SER A 227 -12.31 3.66 -12.03
CA SER A 227 -11.69 2.61 -12.84
C SER A 227 -12.66 1.46 -13.13
N PHE A 228 -12.29 0.63 -14.10
CA PHE A 228 -12.86 -0.70 -14.25
C PHE A 228 -12.46 -1.57 -13.07
N THR A 229 -13.20 -2.65 -12.86
CA THR A 229 -12.82 -3.70 -11.90
C THR A 229 -11.55 -4.38 -12.38
N GLN A 230 -10.58 -4.50 -11.49
CA GLN A 230 -9.26 -5.08 -11.75
C GLN A 230 -8.95 -6.17 -10.73
N PHE A 231 -8.18 -7.16 -11.15
CA PHE A 231 -7.59 -8.12 -10.24
C PHE A 231 -6.59 -7.41 -9.31
N GLN A 232 -6.65 -7.75 -8.03
CA GLN A 232 -5.68 -7.34 -7.02
C GLN A 232 -4.88 -8.55 -6.61
N SER A 233 -3.58 -8.41 -6.55
CA SER A 233 -2.63 -9.49 -6.24
C SER A 233 -1.50 -8.96 -5.37
N TRP A 234 -0.83 -9.86 -4.67
CA TRP A 234 0.45 -9.56 -4.06
C TRP A 234 1.54 -9.54 -5.11
N ALA A 235 2.62 -8.83 -4.83
CA ALA A 235 3.73 -8.69 -5.75
C ALA A 235 5.05 -9.12 -5.11
N LEU A 236 5.98 -9.54 -5.97
CA LEU A 236 7.34 -9.92 -5.60
C LEU A 236 8.31 -9.59 -6.74
N ARG A 237 9.62 -9.75 -6.49
CA ARG A 237 10.63 -9.52 -7.52
C ARG A 237 10.36 -10.39 -8.74
N LYS A 238 10.58 -9.84 -9.92
CA LYS A 238 10.27 -10.49 -11.19
C LYS A 238 11.01 -11.82 -11.41
N ASN A 239 12.19 -11.94 -10.82
CA ASN A 239 13.06 -13.11 -11.00
C ASN A 239 12.85 -14.22 -9.95
N ASP A 240 11.94 -14.03 -8.98
CA ASP A 240 11.69 -15.00 -7.90
C ASP A 240 10.63 -16.03 -8.27
N SER A 241 10.82 -16.72 -9.39
CA SER A 241 9.81 -17.65 -9.94
C SER A 241 9.47 -18.79 -8.97
N ILE A 242 10.44 -19.32 -8.21
CA ILE A 242 10.20 -20.44 -7.28
C ILE A 242 9.35 -19.97 -6.09
N LEU A 243 9.62 -18.80 -5.55
CA LEU A 243 8.79 -18.19 -4.51
C LEU A 243 7.38 -17.89 -5.04
N LEU A 244 7.28 -17.37 -6.28
CA LEU A 244 6.00 -17.10 -6.94
C LEU A 244 5.16 -18.35 -7.07
N ASP A 245 5.74 -19.45 -7.58
CA ASP A 245 5.04 -20.72 -7.76
C ASP A 245 4.58 -21.30 -6.42
N SER A 246 5.42 -21.20 -5.38
CA SER A 246 5.09 -21.62 -4.02
C SER A 246 3.94 -20.82 -3.44
N LEU A 247 4.00 -19.48 -3.54
CA LEU A 247 2.94 -18.58 -3.11
C LEU A 247 1.63 -18.84 -3.83
N ASN A 248 1.67 -19.00 -5.15
CA ASN A 248 0.49 -19.29 -5.97
C ASN A 248 -0.18 -20.59 -5.53
N LYS A 249 0.62 -21.61 -5.24
CA LYS A 249 0.10 -22.88 -4.71
C LYS A 249 -0.55 -22.68 -3.33
N TRP A 250 0.14 -22.03 -2.38
CA TRP A 250 -0.38 -21.81 -1.05
C TRP A 250 -1.66 -20.97 -1.06
N ILE A 251 -1.67 -19.86 -1.82
CA ILE A 251 -2.85 -18.99 -1.93
C ILE A 251 -4.01 -19.75 -2.57
N THR A 252 -3.77 -20.49 -3.66
CA THR A 252 -4.83 -21.28 -4.32
C THR A 252 -5.42 -22.33 -3.39
N ASP A 253 -4.59 -23.02 -2.63
CA ASP A 253 -5.05 -24.00 -1.64
C ASP A 253 -5.87 -23.31 -0.53
N ILE A 254 -5.39 -22.19 -0.01
CA ILE A 254 -6.05 -21.40 1.04
C ILE A 254 -7.42 -20.89 0.55
N GLN A 255 -7.53 -20.46 -0.71
CA GLN A 255 -8.80 -19.99 -1.31
C GLN A 255 -9.90 -21.06 -1.35
N GLN A 256 -9.56 -22.34 -1.25
CA GLN A 256 -10.51 -23.44 -1.18
C GLN A 256 -11.03 -23.70 0.25
N GLU A 257 -10.44 -23.07 1.27
CA GLU A 257 -10.81 -23.29 2.67
C GLU A 257 -12.02 -22.42 3.09
N ASP A 258 -12.92 -22.99 3.88
CA ASP A 258 -14.05 -22.23 4.47
C ASP A 258 -13.57 -21.02 5.31
N ARG A 259 -12.39 -21.15 5.90
CA ARG A 259 -11.77 -20.07 6.68
C ARG A 259 -11.43 -18.86 5.81
N TYR A 260 -10.91 -19.07 4.59
CA TYR A 260 -10.64 -17.99 3.65
C TYR A 260 -11.94 -17.32 3.21
N LYS A 261 -12.98 -18.10 2.91
CA LYS A 261 -14.28 -17.57 2.53
C LYS A 261 -14.87 -16.67 3.63
N LYS A 262 -14.81 -17.09 4.88
CA LYS A 262 -15.25 -16.26 6.01
C LYS A 262 -14.42 -15.00 6.16
N LEU A 263 -13.10 -15.10 5.98
CA LEU A 263 -12.21 -13.95 5.97
C LEU A 263 -12.59 -12.98 4.86
N TYR A 264 -12.75 -13.47 3.63
CA TYR A 264 -13.13 -12.66 2.47
C TYR A 264 -14.46 -11.92 2.71
N ASP A 265 -15.51 -12.64 3.11
CA ASP A 265 -16.85 -12.09 3.37
C ASP A 265 -16.88 -11.05 4.52
N SER A 266 -15.87 -11.02 5.39
CA SER A 266 -15.78 -10.05 6.48
C SER A 266 -15.22 -8.70 6.04
N TYR A 267 -14.50 -8.65 4.91
CA TYR A 267 -13.86 -7.43 4.39
C TYR A 267 -14.50 -6.91 3.09
N PHE A 268 -15.09 -7.78 2.28
CA PHE A 268 -15.64 -7.47 0.95
C PHE A 268 -17.10 -7.88 0.82
#